data_6fe8f14bcd638d370830f0fe505f9605
#
_entry.id   6fe8f14bcd638d370830f0fe505f9605
#
_cell.length_a   1.000
_cell.length_b   1.000
_cell.length_c   1.000
_cell.angle_alpha   90.00
_cell.angle_beta   90.00
_cell.angle_gamma   90.00
#
_symmetry.space_group_name_H-M   'P 1'
#
loop_
_entity.id
_entity.type
_entity.pdbx_description
1 polymer ?
#
loop_
_entity_poly.entity_id
_entity_poly.type
_entity_poly.pdbx_seq_one_letter_code
_entity_poly.pdbx_strand_id
1 'polypeptide(L)'
;DEARLSGHPVLPRMMTGHALNCRAMALRCAADVLHKPLADCRLIVLHLGGGGSARLFIGGKMVDGVRDDEWMFAPERMGGVSLQPLVAMCYSGAYTKQDIMDLIRGKGGLMAHLGTASAQEVEQRIADGDAHAKLVYDGMLYSCARAIGGLAAAADGRVDRIILTGGLAHSRYVTGYLTQKLSFIAPVEVMAGEFEL
;
A
#
# COMPACT_ATOMS: atom_id res chain seq x y z
N ASP A 1 -10.91 2.67 -17.56
CA ASP A 1 -10.10 1.79 -18.45
C ASP A 1 -8.63 2.24 -18.51
N GLU A 2 -8.30 3.53 -18.40
CA GLU A 2 -6.93 4.07 -18.39
C GLU A 2 -6.05 3.46 -17.29
N ALA A 3 -6.61 3.28 -16.11
CA ALA A 3 -5.93 2.69 -14.96
C ALA A 3 -5.39 1.26 -15.20
N ARG A 4 -5.86 0.56 -16.23
CA ARG A 4 -5.42 -0.81 -16.57
C ARG A 4 -4.30 -0.85 -17.61
N LEU A 5 -3.99 0.26 -18.22
CA LEU A 5 -2.97 0.32 -19.25
C LEU A 5 -1.57 0.41 -18.63
N SER A 6 -0.67 -0.41 -19.15
CA SER A 6 0.76 -0.27 -18.99
C SER A 6 1.38 0.21 -20.30
N GLY A 7 2.69 0.39 -20.34
CA GLY A 7 3.41 0.70 -21.57
C GLY A 7 3.51 -0.46 -22.57
N HIS A 8 2.92 -1.63 -22.28
CA HIS A 8 2.99 -2.82 -23.15
C HIS A 8 1.65 -3.56 -23.21
N PRO A 9 1.12 -3.88 -24.41
CA PRO A 9 -0.23 -4.41 -24.58
C PRO A 9 -0.47 -5.80 -23.95
N VAL A 10 0.59 -6.62 -23.77
CA VAL A 10 0.46 -7.95 -23.16
C VAL A 10 0.79 -7.97 -21.66
N LEU A 11 1.15 -6.82 -21.06
CA LEU A 11 1.48 -6.68 -19.64
C LEU A 11 0.57 -5.64 -18.99
N PRO A 12 -0.73 -5.92 -18.82
CA PRO A 12 -1.64 -4.94 -18.22
C PRO A 12 -1.31 -4.72 -16.73
N ARG A 13 -1.65 -3.53 -16.21
CA ARG A 13 -1.65 -3.29 -14.78
C ARG A 13 -2.69 -4.19 -14.09
N MET A 14 -2.32 -4.73 -12.96
CA MET A 14 -3.15 -5.64 -12.18
C MET A 14 -3.73 -4.91 -10.97
N MET A 15 -5.06 -4.82 -10.87
CA MET A 15 -5.75 -4.14 -9.76
C MET A 15 -6.42 -5.13 -8.79
N THR A 16 -5.76 -6.24 -8.50
CA THR A 16 -6.22 -7.24 -7.52
C THR A 16 -5.60 -6.96 -6.13
N GLY A 17 -6.16 -7.54 -5.07
CA GLY A 17 -5.68 -7.46 -3.69
C GLY A 17 -6.58 -6.60 -2.79
N HIS A 18 -6.96 -7.14 -1.63
CA HIS A 18 -7.74 -6.57 -0.52
C HIS A 18 -8.98 -5.74 -0.95
N ALA A 19 -9.59 -6.08 -2.11
CA ALA A 19 -10.67 -5.28 -2.69
C ALA A 19 -11.92 -5.27 -1.78
N LEU A 20 -12.22 -6.40 -1.14
CA LEU A 20 -13.39 -6.53 -0.26
C LEU A 20 -13.22 -5.65 0.99
N ASN A 21 -12.10 -5.78 1.69
CA ASN A 21 -11.83 -4.94 2.86
C ASN A 21 -11.78 -3.45 2.49
N CYS A 22 -11.10 -3.07 1.40
CA CYS A 22 -11.08 -1.67 0.96
C CYS A 22 -12.47 -1.13 0.66
N ARG A 23 -13.34 -1.93 0.03
CA ARG A 23 -14.72 -1.53 -0.25
C ARG A 23 -15.55 -1.40 1.03
N ALA A 24 -15.40 -2.33 1.97
CA ALA A 24 -16.08 -2.27 3.26
C ALA A 24 -15.70 -1.00 4.03
N MET A 25 -14.41 -0.67 4.08
CA MET A 25 -13.92 0.54 4.73
C MET A 25 -14.38 1.82 4.03
N ALA A 26 -14.42 1.83 2.69
CA ALA A 26 -14.96 2.97 1.94
C ALA A 26 -16.45 3.19 2.22
N LEU A 27 -17.26 2.12 2.26
CA LEU A 27 -18.68 2.20 2.61
C LEU A 27 -18.88 2.71 4.04
N ARG A 28 -18.13 2.16 4.98
CA ARG A 28 -18.19 2.56 6.38
C ARG A 28 -17.79 4.03 6.58
N CYS A 29 -16.71 4.48 5.97
CA CYS A 29 -16.28 5.88 6.04
C CYS A 29 -17.33 6.82 5.43
N ALA A 30 -17.92 6.47 4.30
CA ALA A 30 -18.97 7.25 3.67
C ALA A 30 -20.20 7.40 4.58
N ALA A 31 -20.64 6.30 5.21
CA ALA A 31 -21.80 6.30 6.10
C ALA A 31 -21.53 6.97 7.46
N ASP A 32 -20.47 6.53 8.17
CA ASP A 32 -20.25 6.85 9.58
C ASP A 32 -19.51 8.18 9.78
N VAL A 33 -18.63 8.57 8.82
CA VAL A 33 -17.77 9.76 8.93
C VAL A 33 -18.29 10.89 8.05
N LEU A 34 -18.65 10.60 6.80
CA LEU A 34 -19.06 11.63 5.85
C LEU A 34 -20.59 11.82 5.80
N HIS A 35 -21.35 10.88 6.33
CA HIS A 35 -22.83 10.89 6.35
C HIS A 35 -23.45 11.08 4.96
N LYS A 36 -22.85 10.43 3.94
CA LYS A 36 -23.34 10.46 2.56
C LYS A 36 -23.14 9.11 1.85
N PRO A 37 -23.89 8.88 0.74
CA PRO A 37 -23.67 7.67 -0.06
C PRO A 37 -22.22 7.59 -0.61
N LEU A 38 -21.69 6.39 -0.72
CA LEU A 38 -20.37 6.20 -1.35
C LEU A 38 -20.30 6.76 -2.79
N ALA A 39 -21.45 6.81 -3.47
CA ALA A 39 -21.57 7.40 -4.80
C ALA A 39 -21.20 8.90 -4.86
N ASP A 40 -21.32 9.60 -3.74
CA ASP A 40 -21.02 11.03 -3.63
C ASP A 40 -19.64 11.30 -3.01
N CYS A 41 -18.83 10.24 -2.85
CA CYS A 41 -17.54 10.30 -2.21
C CYS A 41 -16.37 10.06 -3.19
N ARG A 42 -15.22 10.65 -2.83
CA ARG A 42 -13.90 10.39 -3.42
C ARG A 42 -12.96 9.95 -2.30
N LEU A 43 -12.66 8.67 -2.24
CA LEU A 43 -11.92 8.08 -1.11
C LEU A 43 -10.68 7.34 -1.61
N ILE A 44 -9.60 7.46 -0.87
CA ILE A 44 -8.43 6.58 -1.03
C ILE A 44 -8.34 5.68 0.19
N VAL A 45 -8.31 4.38 -0.02
CA VAL A 45 -8.17 3.39 1.06
C VAL A 45 -6.81 2.71 0.92
N LEU A 46 -5.98 2.80 1.94
CA LEU A 46 -4.73 2.06 2.07
C LEU A 46 -4.92 0.92 3.06
N HIS A 47 -4.85 -0.31 2.56
CA HIS A 47 -4.76 -1.52 3.37
C HIS A 47 -3.30 -1.92 3.54
N LEU A 48 -2.86 -2.10 4.79
CA LEU A 48 -1.53 -2.55 5.17
C LEU A 48 -1.60 -3.72 6.15
N GLY A 49 -1.13 -4.88 5.69
CA GLY A 49 -0.91 -6.11 6.45
C GLY A 49 0.47 -6.69 6.11
N GLY A 50 0.63 -7.99 6.03
CA GLY A 50 1.83 -8.64 5.47
C GLY A 50 2.08 -8.25 4.00
N GLY A 51 1.00 -7.99 3.25
CA GLY A 51 0.98 -7.30 1.97
C GLY A 51 0.31 -5.93 2.08
N GLY A 52 0.28 -5.17 0.98
CA GLY A 52 -0.34 -3.85 0.93
C GLY A 52 -1.10 -3.59 -0.38
N SER A 53 -2.10 -2.75 -0.32
CA SER A 53 -2.77 -2.21 -1.51
C SER A 53 -3.46 -0.89 -1.22
N ALA A 54 -3.43 0.01 -2.19
CA ALA A 54 -4.20 1.25 -2.13
C ALA A 54 -5.27 1.25 -3.22
N ARG A 55 -6.45 1.82 -2.93
CA ARG A 55 -7.61 1.86 -3.82
C ARG A 55 -8.23 3.25 -3.85
N LEU A 56 -8.54 3.71 -5.06
CA LEU A 56 -9.27 4.96 -5.29
C LEU A 56 -10.72 4.64 -5.62
N PHE A 57 -11.64 5.22 -4.86
CA PHE A 57 -13.08 5.16 -5.07
C PHE A 57 -13.60 6.51 -5.51
N ILE A 58 -14.33 6.54 -6.64
CA ILE A 58 -15.03 7.72 -7.16
C ILE A 58 -16.41 7.27 -7.64
N GLY A 59 -17.45 7.98 -7.23
CA GLY A 59 -18.82 7.71 -7.69
C GLY A 59 -19.30 6.29 -7.32
N GLY A 60 -18.91 5.76 -6.16
CA GLY A 60 -19.25 4.43 -5.69
C GLY A 60 -18.46 3.28 -6.33
N LYS A 61 -17.57 3.58 -7.27
CA LYS A 61 -16.77 2.59 -8.02
C LYS A 61 -15.31 2.67 -7.64
N MET A 62 -14.63 1.54 -7.61
CA MET A 62 -13.18 1.47 -7.55
C MET A 62 -12.63 1.76 -8.96
N VAL A 63 -12.01 2.92 -9.14
CA VAL A 63 -11.57 3.43 -10.44
C VAL A 63 -10.10 3.20 -10.70
N ASP A 64 -9.26 3.15 -9.67
CA ASP A 64 -7.84 2.87 -9.77
C ASP A 64 -7.33 2.18 -8.50
N GLY A 65 -6.12 1.66 -8.56
CA GLY A 65 -5.46 1.06 -7.41
C GLY A 65 -4.01 0.70 -7.66
N VAL A 66 -3.28 0.59 -6.58
CA VAL A 66 -1.86 0.22 -6.55
C VAL A 66 -1.67 -0.98 -5.65
N ARG A 67 -0.80 -1.89 -6.06
CA ARG A 67 -0.43 -3.09 -5.32
C ARG A 67 1.00 -3.00 -4.79
N ASP A 68 1.30 -3.97 -3.92
CA ASP A 68 2.62 -4.19 -3.32
C ASP A 68 3.65 -4.87 -4.24
N ASP A 69 3.35 -5.05 -5.50
CA ASP A 69 4.27 -5.50 -6.56
C ASP A 69 4.44 -4.44 -7.68
N GLU A 70 3.81 -3.29 -7.53
CA GLU A 70 3.84 -2.23 -8.54
C GLU A 70 4.56 -0.96 -8.02
N TRP A 71 4.25 -0.47 -6.82
CA TRP A 71 4.78 0.78 -6.30
C TRP A 71 5.34 0.67 -4.88
N MET A 72 4.49 0.33 -3.92
CA MET A 72 4.87 0.26 -2.51
C MET A 72 5.38 -1.13 -2.14
N PHE A 73 6.35 -1.22 -1.25
CA PHE A 73 6.67 -2.50 -0.62
C PHE A 73 5.94 -2.64 0.73
N ALA A 74 5.86 -3.85 1.22
CA ALA A 74 5.13 -4.22 2.43
C ALA A 74 5.98 -5.18 3.26
N PRO A 75 5.57 -5.57 4.49
CA PRO A 75 6.39 -6.46 5.33
C PRO A 75 6.94 -7.70 4.63
N GLU A 76 6.16 -8.34 3.75
CA GLU A 76 6.54 -9.58 3.04
C GLU A 76 6.52 -9.43 1.52
N ARG A 77 6.55 -8.21 0.99
CA ARG A 77 6.43 -7.93 -0.45
C ARG A 77 7.53 -7.00 -0.91
N MET A 78 8.13 -7.34 -2.03
CA MET A 78 9.27 -6.60 -2.58
C MET A 78 8.91 -5.19 -3.05
N GLY A 79 7.67 -4.96 -3.46
CA GLY A 79 7.25 -3.69 -4.08
C GLY A 79 7.69 -3.54 -5.52
N GLY A 80 7.41 -2.37 -6.08
CA GLY A 80 7.86 -2.01 -7.41
C GLY A 80 9.36 -1.69 -7.41
N VAL A 81 10.08 -2.28 -8.34
CA VAL A 81 11.52 -2.10 -8.54
C VAL A 81 11.83 -1.65 -9.96
N SER A 82 13.04 -1.16 -10.19
CA SER A 82 13.50 -0.89 -11.55
C SER A 82 13.53 -2.19 -12.37
N LEU A 83 12.93 -2.17 -13.56
CA LEU A 83 12.78 -3.37 -14.38
C LEU A 83 14.11 -3.94 -14.85
N GLN A 84 15.08 -3.08 -15.24
CA GLN A 84 16.38 -3.53 -15.76
C GLN A 84 17.16 -4.37 -14.75
N PRO A 85 17.37 -3.97 -13.48
CA PRO A 85 18.00 -4.82 -12.48
C PRO A 85 17.23 -6.12 -12.22
N LEU A 86 15.89 -6.09 -12.23
CA LEU A 86 15.09 -7.31 -12.07
C LEU A 86 15.31 -8.29 -13.22
N VAL A 87 15.32 -7.81 -14.46
CA VAL A 87 15.60 -8.65 -15.63
C VAL A 87 17.03 -9.21 -15.54
N ALA A 88 18.02 -8.40 -15.21
CA ALA A 88 19.40 -8.88 -15.02
C ALA A 88 19.48 -9.97 -13.94
N MET A 89 18.77 -9.81 -12.84
CA MET A 89 18.67 -10.81 -11.77
C MET A 89 18.03 -12.11 -12.26
N CYS A 90 16.92 -12.03 -13.00
CA CYS A 90 16.23 -13.21 -13.56
C CYS A 90 17.11 -14.03 -14.52
N TYR A 91 17.97 -13.37 -15.27
CA TYR A 91 18.86 -14.03 -16.27
C TYR A 91 20.30 -14.22 -15.80
N SER A 92 20.61 -13.94 -14.54
CA SER A 92 21.96 -14.11 -13.96
C SER A 92 22.40 -15.56 -13.80
N GLY A 93 21.45 -16.50 -13.77
CA GLY A 93 21.68 -17.91 -13.40
C GLY A 93 21.84 -18.14 -11.88
N ALA A 94 21.83 -17.08 -11.05
CA ALA A 94 21.97 -17.18 -9.61
C ALA A 94 20.63 -17.44 -8.87
N TYR A 95 19.51 -17.23 -9.56
CA TYR A 95 18.18 -17.35 -8.98
C TYR A 95 17.28 -18.20 -9.89
N THR A 96 16.49 -19.09 -9.29
CA THR A 96 15.41 -19.79 -9.98
C THR A 96 14.20 -18.87 -10.11
N LYS A 97 13.24 -19.24 -10.98
CA LYS A 97 11.94 -18.56 -11.04
C LYS A 97 11.26 -18.53 -9.68
N GLN A 98 11.35 -19.63 -8.90
CA GLN A 98 10.72 -19.72 -7.58
C GLN A 98 11.35 -18.73 -6.60
N ASP A 99 12.70 -18.60 -6.61
CA ASP A 99 13.37 -17.62 -5.74
C ASP A 99 12.90 -16.20 -6.03
N ILE A 100 12.75 -15.82 -7.31
CA ILE A 100 12.24 -14.51 -7.69
C ILE A 100 10.77 -14.34 -7.24
N MET A 101 9.93 -15.37 -7.42
CA MET A 101 8.53 -15.32 -6.96
C MET A 101 8.42 -15.20 -5.44
N ASP A 102 9.31 -15.84 -4.70
CA ASP A 102 9.39 -15.74 -3.24
C ASP A 102 9.80 -14.32 -2.79
N LEU A 103 10.70 -13.65 -3.50
CA LEU A 103 11.05 -12.26 -3.23
C LEU A 103 9.88 -11.32 -3.51
N ILE A 104 9.11 -11.57 -4.57
CA ILE A 104 7.91 -10.80 -4.86
C ILE A 104 6.88 -10.98 -3.74
N ARG A 105 6.70 -12.24 -3.24
CA ARG A 105 5.66 -12.58 -2.24
C ARG A 105 6.18 -13.57 -1.21
N GLY A 106 6.44 -13.08 0.00
CA GLY A 106 6.80 -13.87 1.18
C GLY A 106 8.16 -13.53 1.75
N LYS A 107 9.18 -13.30 0.91
CA LYS A 107 10.55 -13.03 1.35
C LYS A 107 11.07 -11.64 0.98
N GLY A 108 10.23 -10.77 0.42
CA GLY A 108 10.56 -9.38 0.12
C GLY A 108 10.28 -8.44 1.28
N GLY A 109 10.41 -7.14 1.04
CA GLY A 109 10.05 -6.10 1.99
C GLY A 109 10.89 -6.09 3.27
N LEU A 110 10.23 -5.91 4.42
CA LEU A 110 10.92 -5.93 5.73
C LEU A 110 11.63 -7.26 5.97
N MET A 111 11.03 -8.37 5.54
CA MET A 111 11.63 -9.70 5.67
C MET A 111 12.98 -9.77 4.96
N ALA A 112 13.11 -9.22 3.74
CA ALA A 112 14.38 -9.20 3.00
C ALA A 112 15.44 -8.30 3.66
N HIS A 113 15.03 -7.15 4.17
CA HIS A 113 15.96 -6.15 4.72
C HIS A 113 16.34 -6.41 6.18
N LEU A 114 15.41 -6.91 6.98
CA LEU A 114 15.52 -6.96 8.45
C LEU A 114 15.41 -8.36 9.04
N GLY A 115 15.08 -9.37 8.20
CA GLY A 115 14.89 -10.75 8.63
C GLY A 115 13.57 -11.00 9.38
N THR A 116 12.68 -10.01 9.44
CA THR A 116 11.39 -10.11 10.13
C THR A 116 10.30 -9.34 9.38
N ALA A 117 9.07 -9.84 9.41
CA ALA A 117 7.88 -9.15 8.92
C ALA A 117 7.07 -8.51 10.07
N SER A 118 7.49 -8.69 11.32
CA SER A 118 6.80 -8.16 12.50
C SER A 118 7.04 -6.67 12.66
N ALA A 119 6.02 -5.85 12.43
CA ALA A 119 6.08 -4.42 12.69
C ALA A 119 6.43 -4.10 14.15
N GLN A 120 5.91 -4.89 15.10
CA GLN A 120 6.20 -4.70 16.53
C GLN A 120 7.69 -4.90 16.83
N GLU A 121 8.30 -5.95 16.25
CA GLU A 121 9.73 -6.20 16.41
C GLU A 121 10.57 -5.07 15.79
N VAL A 122 10.18 -4.61 14.58
CA VAL A 122 10.87 -3.50 13.91
C VAL A 122 10.75 -2.21 14.73
N GLU A 123 9.58 -1.90 15.26
CA GLU A 123 9.36 -0.72 16.10
C GLU A 123 10.15 -0.79 17.41
N GLN A 124 10.27 -1.99 18.00
CA GLN A 124 11.14 -2.17 19.18
C GLN A 124 12.61 -1.93 18.84
N ARG A 125 13.11 -2.49 17.72
CA ARG A 125 14.49 -2.22 17.24
C ARG A 125 14.74 -0.74 17.00
N ILE A 126 13.75 -0.02 16.45
CA ILE A 126 13.85 1.44 16.28
C ILE A 126 13.95 2.16 17.63
N ALA A 127 13.14 1.75 18.61
CA ALA A 127 13.17 2.31 19.96
C ALA A 127 14.52 2.06 20.66
N ASP A 128 15.16 0.91 20.35
CA ASP A 128 16.48 0.53 20.85
C ASP A 128 17.64 1.21 20.09
N GLY A 129 17.33 2.07 19.09
CA GLY A 129 18.31 2.86 18.35
C GLY A 129 18.82 2.23 17.05
N ASP A 130 18.18 1.18 16.51
CA ASP A 130 18.53 0.59 15.20
C ASP A 130 18.17 1.54 14.05
N ALA A 131 19.15 2.33 13.62
CA ALA A 131 19.00 3.28 12.52
C ALA A 131 18.69 2.61 11.18
N HIS A 132 19.16 1.36 10.95
CA HIS A 132 18.88 0.64 9.72
C HIS A 132 17.42 0.16 9.69
N ALA A 133 16.91 -0.38 10.80
CA ALA A 133 15.50 -0.74 10.92
C ALA A 133 14.59 0.48 10.68
N LYS A 134 14.96 1.65 11.27
CA LYS A 134 14.23 2.90 11.05
C LYS A 134 14.24 3.32 9.58
N LEU A 135 15.38 3.29 8.91
CA LEU A 135 15.51 3.67 7.50
C LEU A 135 14.61 2.79 6.61
N VAL A 136 14.65 1.48 6.82
CA VAL A 136 13.86 0.52 6.03
C VAL A 136 12.36 0.71 6.29
N TYR A 137 11.96 0.86 7.56
CA TYR A 137 10.56 1.03 7.93
C TYR A 137 9.98 2.35 7.42
N ASP A 138 10.70 3.45 7.59
CA ASP A 138 10.32 4.74 7.04
C ASP A 138 10.27 4.71 5.50
N GLY A 139 11.19 3.98 4.86
CA GLY A 139 11.19 3.76 3.41
C GLY A 139 9.94 3.03 2.93
N MET A 140 9.46 2.03 3.68
CA MET A 140 8.20 1.34 3.40
C MET A 140 7.02 2.33 3.47
N LEU A 141 6.91 3.09 4.55
CA LEU A 141 5.84 4.07 4.73
C LEU A 141 5.91 5.21 3.70
N TYR A 142 7.11 5.64 3.34
CA TYR A 142 7.33 6.61 2.28
C TYR A 142 6.82 6.10 0.92
N SER A 143 7.08 4.82 0.61
CA SER A 143 6.56 4.20 -0.62
C SER A 143 5.03 4.15 -0.65
N CYS A 144 4.38 3.90 0.49
CA CYS A 144 2.93 3.97 0.64
C CYS A 144 2.39 5.40 0.41
N ALA A 145 3.05 6.40 0.99
CA ALA A 145 2.65 7.80 0.81
C ALA A 145 2.76 8.23 -0.66
N ARG A 146 3.81 7.82 -1.38
CA ARG A 146 3.94 8.06 -2.82
C ARG A 146 2.81 7.42 -3.64
N ALA A 147 2.43 6.18 -3.31
CA ALA A 147 1.33 5.49 -3.97
C ALA A 147 0.00 6.25 -3.80
N ILE A 148 -0.29 6.72 -2.58
CA ILE A 148 -1.48 7.53 -2.30
C ILE A 148 -1.42 8.87 -3.04
N GLY A 149 -0.26 9.53 -3.09
CA GLY A 149 -0.08 10.77 -3.86
C GLY A 149 -0.39 10.59 -5.35
N GLY A 150 0.03 9.45 -5.94
CA GLY A 150 -0.32 9.11 -7.32
C GLY A 150 -1.83 8.92 -7.53
N LEU A 151 -2.51 8.23 -6.60
CA LEU A 151 -3.96 8.06 -6.64
C LEU A 151 -4.71 9.40 -6.41
N ALA A 152 -4.17 10.29 -5.58
CA ALA A 152 -4.73 11.62 -5.40
C ALA A 152 -4.63 12.46 -6.69
N ALA A 153 -3.52 12.35 -7.42
CA ALA A 153 -3.37 12.98 -8.73
C ALA A 153 -4.39 12.42 -9.74
N ALA A 154 -4.63 11.09 -9.75
CA ALA A 154 -5.67 10.45 -10.57
C ALA A 154 -7.10 10.90 -10.20
N ALA A 155 -7.30 11.48 -9.02
CA ALA A 155 -8.54 12.11 -8.57
C ALA A 155 -8.58 13.64 -8.77
N ASP A 156 -7.66 14.20 -9.54
CA ASP A 156 -7.48 15.66 -9.74
C ASP A 156 -7.25 16.43 -8.41
N GLY A 157 -6.65 15.78 -7.42
CA GLY A 157 -6.46 16.33 -6.08
C GLY A 157 -7.75 16.42 -5.24
N ARG A 158 -8.88 15.97 -5.76
CA ARG A 158 -10.18 16.03 -5.09
C ARG A 158 -10.44 14.73 -4.33
N VAL A 159 -10.01 14.68 -3.07
CA VAL A 159 -10.15 13.53 -2.16
C VAL A 159 -10.87 13.97 -0.89
N ASP A 160 -11.96 13.31 -0.53
CA ASP A 160 -12.72 13.63 0.69
C ASP A 160 -12.03 13.07 1.95
N ARG A 161 -11.50 11.83 1.88
CA ARG A 161 -10.79 11.15 2.97
C ARG A 161 -9.76 10.17 2.44
N ILE A 162 -8.70 9.98 3.23
CA ILE A 162 -7.76 8.88 3.12
C ILE A 162 -8.00 7.94 4.30
N ILE A 163 -8.18 6.66 4.04
CA ILE A 163 -8.48 5.65 5.05
C ILE A 163 -7.29 4.72 5.19
N LEU A 164 -6.80 4.54 6.42
CA LEU A 164 -5.77 3.57 6.77
C LEU A 164 -6.42 2.37 7.44
N THR A 165 -6.23 1.16 6.89
CA THR A 165 -6.82 -0.08 7.40
C THR A 165 -5.83 -1.26 7.33
N GLY A 166 -6.24 -2.44 7.78
CA GLY A 166 -5.39 -3.61 7.94
C GLY A 166 -4.68 -3.66 9.28
N GLY A 167 -3.89 -4.70 9.50
CA GLY A 167 -3.23 -4.96 10.79
C GLY A 167 -2.23 -3.87 11.20
N LEU A 168 -1.49 -3.29 10.24
CA LEU A 168 -0.51 -2.23 10.52
C LEU A 168 -1.18 -0.90 10.92
N ALA A 169 -2.45 -0.70 10.64
CA ALA A 169 -3.17 0.49 11.07
C ALA A 169 -3.40 0.54 12.61
N HIS A 170 -3.12 -0.54 13.34
CA HIS A 170 -3.04 -0.50 14.81
C HIS A 170 -1.77 0.19 15.33
N SER A 171 -0.71 0.28 14.53
CA SER A 171 0.53 0.93 14.91
C SER A 171 0.39 2.45 14.91
N ARG A 172 0.73 3.07 16.04
CA ARG A 172 0.80 4.54 16.14
C ARG A 172 1.96 5.12 15.33
N TYR A 173 3.04 4.37 15.16
CA TYR A 173 4.16 4.77 14.32
C TYR A 173 3.71 4.90 12.86
N VAL A 174 3.09 3.86 12.33
CA VAL A 174 2.58 3.81 10.95
C VAL A 174 1.54 4.89 10.69
N THR A 175 0.52 4.96 11.52
CA THR A 175 -0.59 5.92 11.34
C THR A 175 -0.13 7.36 11.54
N GLY A 176 0.76 7.62 12.50
CA GLY A 176 1.35 8.94 12.73
C GLY A 176 2.19 9.41 11.53
N TYR A 177 3.09 8.56 11.03
CA TYR A 177 3.91 8.87 9.86
C TYR A 177 3.06 9.17 8.64
N LEU A 178 2.10 8.30 8.32
CA LEU A 178 1.26 8.45 7.14
C LEU A 178 0.32 9.66 7.27
N THR A 179 -0.26 9.91 8.44
CA THR A 179 -1.10 11.09 8.66
C THR A 179 -0.31 12.37 8.43
N GLN A 180 0.90 12.48 9.00
CA GLN A 180 1.77 13.63 8.78
C GLN A 180 2.10 13.86 7.30
N LYS A 181 2.36 12.77 6.57
CA LYS A 181 2.73 12.83 5.14
C LYS A 181 1.55 13.12 4.21
N LEU A 182 0.34 12.80 4.59
CA LEU A 182 -0.81 12.77 3.69
C LEU A 182 -1.88 13.84 4.00
N SER A 183 -1.82 14.48 5.17
CA SER A 183 -2.82 15.46 5.61
C SER A 183 -2.98 16.68 4.69
N PHE A 184 -1.99 16.97 3.85
CA PHE A 184 -2.08 18.02 2.84
C PHE A 184 -2.99 17.66 1.67
N ILE A 185 -3.26 16.34 1.45
CA ILE A 185 -4.16 15.85 0.40
C ILE A 185 -5.61 15.87 0.91
N ALA A 186 -5.85 15.21 2.03
CA ALA A 186 -7.16 15.09 2.68
C ALA A 186 -7.01 14.65 4.14
N PRO A 187 -8.05 14.82 4.99
CA PRO A 187 -8.05 14.24 6.33
C PRO A 187 -7.89 12.72 6.29
N VAL A 188 -7.13 12.19 7.25
CA VAL A 188 -6.81 10.77 7.36
C VAL A 188 -7.66 10.14 8.45
N GLU A 189 -8.38 9.06 8.10
CA GLU A 189 -9.17 8.24 9.01
C GLU A 189 -8.47 6.91 9.26
N VAL A 190 -8.37 6.51 10.52
CA VAL A 190 -7.80 5.21 10.90
C VAL A 190 -8.93 4.25 11.23
N MET A 191 -9.07 3.22 10.41
CA MET A 191 -10.04 2.13 10.56
C MET A 191 -9.27 0.81 10.60
N ALA A 192 -8.56 0.57 11.72
CA ALA A 192 -7.66 -0.57 11.86
C ALA A 192 -8.41 -1.91 11.85
N GLY A 193 -7.72 -2.95 11.38
CA GLY A 193 -8.25 -4.31 11.27
C GLY A 193 -8.77 -4.65 9.88
N GLU A 194 -9.31 -5.85 9.77
CA GLU A 194 -9.88 -6.40 8.53
C GLU A 194 -11.35 -6.71 8.76
N PHE A 195 -12.20 -6.14 7.93
CA PHE A 195 -13.65 -6.36 7.96
C PHE A 195 -14.07 -6.78 6.54
N GLU A 196 -14.06 -8.07 6.29
CA GLU A 196 -14.64 -8.62 5.06
C GLU A 196 -16.16 -8.69 5.21
N LEU A 197 -16.88 -8.15 4.21
CA LEU A 197 -18.34 -8.23 4.11
C LEU A 197 -18.78 -9.60 3.60
#